data_3d0e265ed10ea7d18e8c47f08ea81e0c
#
_entry.id   3d0e265ed10ea7d18e8c47f08ea81e0c
#
_cell.length_a   1.000
_cell.length_b   1.000
_cell.length_c   1.000
_cell.angle_alpha   90.00
_cell.angle_beta   90.00
_cell.angle_gamma   90.00
#
_symmetry.space_group_name_H-M   'P 1'
#
loop_
_entity.id
_entity.type
_entity.pdbx_description
1 polymer ?
#
loop_
_entity_poly.entity_id
_entity_poly.type
_entity_poly.pdbx_seq_one_letter_code
_entity_poly.pdbx_strand_id
1 'polypeptide(L)'
;MGQNLYHKVFDRHCVAQLPSGQYQLFIGLHLIHEVTSPQAFAMVREQNLNVPFPELTFATVDHIIPTTGAGRQRPLQDTLAEEMLQHIEQNTADFGINFFSPEKGEQGVVHVVGPERGLTQPGMTIACGDSHTSTHGAFGTLAFGIGTSQVADVLATQTLAMAKLKVRRINFTGVLQPGIYAKDVALAYINRLGVNGGVGYAYEFGGEVIERMTMEERMTVCNMSIEGGARCGYVNPDQITFDYLKGRDYCPEGEAWERAVTDWQSLASDPDAVYDDTIEIKGEDIEPFVTWGITPAQSVGVSQDLPAVGSFDESDQLVVKEAYEYMSFEEGQPIVGTPVNVVFIGSCTNGRMSDLREAAKFVKGKKVANGVRALAVPGSQEVARQAAVEGLDKIFDEAGFQWREAGCSMCLAMNPDQLSGNEISASTSNRNFKGRQGSPTGRTLLMSPAMAAIAAVEGKVTDVREHLVN
;
A
#
# COMPACT_ATOMS: atom_id res chain seq x y z
N MET A 1 6.38 32.15 -10.51
CA MET A 1 5.43 31.04 -10.41
C MET A 1 6.01 30.08 -9.39
N GLY A 2 5.24 29.75 -8.37
CA GLY A 2 5.64 28.77 -7.37
C GLY A 2 5.81 27.38 -7.95
N GLN A 3 6.66 26.60 -7.32
CA GLN A 3 6.91 25.21 -7.70
C GLN A 3 6.14 24.25 -6.76
N ASN A 4 5.61 23.17 -7.33
CA ASN A 4 5.10 22.06 -6.52
C ASN A 4 6.24 21.16 -6.05
N LEU A 5 5.99 20.32 -5.06
CA LEU A 5 6.98 19.42 -4.49
C LEU A 5 7.59 18.49 -5.54
N TYR A 6 6.76 17.96 -6.46
CA TYR A 6 7.26 17.06 -7.51
C TYR A 6 8.39 17.71 -8.31
N HIS A 7 8.22 18.96 -8.75
CA HIS A 7 9.25 19.65 -9.53
C HIS A 7 10.50 19.95 -8.69
N LYS A 8 10.33 20.38 -7.44
CA LYS A 8 11.46 20.63 -6.53
C LYS A 8 12.31 19.38 -6.32
N VAL A 9 11.68 18.25 -6.01
CA VAL A 9 12.40 16.99 -5.77
C VAL A 9 12.95 16.41 -7.06
N PHE A 10 12.18 16.42 -8.16
CA PHE A 10 12.62 15.92 -9.46
C PHE A 10 13.87 16.65 -9.95
N ASP A 11 13.84 17.99 -9.91
CA ASP A 11 14.95 18.81 -10.42
C ASP A 11 16.22 18.65 -9.55
N ARG A 12 16.08 18.42 -8.23
CA ARG A 12 17.21 18.10 -7.33
C ARG A 12 17.90 16.77 -7.65
N HIS A 13 17.17 15.79 -8.17
CA HIS A 13 17.67 14.45 -8.44
C HIS A 13 17.97 14.19 -9.94
N CYS A 14 17.65 15.14 -10.80
CA CYS A 14 17.92 15.02 -12.23
C CYS A 14 19.42 15.10 -12.50
N VAL A 15 20.01 13.97 -12.96
CA VAL A 15 21.44 13.88 -13.31
C VAL A 15 21.68 14.38 -14.72
N ALA A 16 20.82 13.97 -15.67
CA ALA A 16 20.93 14.34 -17.07
C ALA A 16 19.60 14.17 -17.81
N GLN A 17 19.45 14.87 -18.92
CA GLN A 17 18.42 14.56 -19.90
C GLN A 17 19.03 13.67 -20.99
N LEU A 18 18.38 12.54 -21.25
CA LEU A 18 18.82 11.56 -22.23
C LEU A 18 18.40 11.95 -23.66
N PRO A 19 19.10 11.47 -24.70
CA PRO A 19 18.70 11.71 -26.09
C PRO A 19 17.29 11.24 -26.45
N SER A 20 16.73 10.30 -25.70
CA SER A 20 15.34 9.84 -25.82
C SER A 20 14.30 10.88 -25.36
N GLY A 21 14.73 11.98 -24.72
CA GLY A 21 13.87 12.96 -24.07
C GLY A 21 13.50 12.60 -22.62
N GLN A 22 13.85 11.41 -22.15
CA GLN A 22 13.72 11.01 -20.74
C GLN A 22 14.77 11.70 -19.88
N TYR A 23 14.56 11.67 -18.58
CA TYR A 23 15.50 12.16 -17.58
C TYR A 23 16.08 11.00 -16.78
N GLN A 24 17.35 11.06 -16.49
CA GLN A 24 18.03 10.14 -15.59
C GLN A 24 17.99 10.72 -14.19
N LEU A 25 17.26 10.07 -13.31
CA LEU A 25 17.11 10.47 -11.90
C LEU A 25 18.03 9.63 -11.01
N PHE A 26 18.77 10.28 -10.14
CA PHE A 26 19.44 9.61 -9.02
C PHE A 26 18.37 9.05 -8.07
N ILE A 27 18.56 7.82 -7.59
CA ILE A 27 17.66 7.16 -6.64
C ILE A 27 18.32 7.19 -5.26
N GLY A 28 17.72 7.97 -4.33
CA GLY A 28 18.24 8.15 -2.98
C GLY A 28 18.04 6.93 -2.07
N LEU A 29 17.03 6.09 -2.36
CA LEU A 29 16.76 4.86 -1.63
C LEU A 29 16.25 3.78 -2.59
N HIS A 30 16.93 2.64 -2.62
CA HIS A 30 16.49 1.45 -3.37
C HIS A 30 16.03 0.37 -2.39
N LEU A 31 14.74 0.01 -2.46
CA LEU A 31 14.18 -1.08 -1.68
C LEU A 31 14.01 -2.31 -2.56
N ILE A 32 14.42 -3.46 -2.08
CA ILE A 32 14.33 -4.74 -2.81
C ILE A 32 13.68 -5.83 -1.96
N HIS A 33 13.05 -6.76 -2.63
CA HIS A 33 12.47 -7.95 -2.02
C HIS A 33 12.69 -9.19 -2.91
N GLU A 34 12.32 -10.35 -2.42
CA GLU A 34 12.67 -11.64 -3.00
C GLU A 34 12.01 -11.94 -4.36
N VAL A 35 10.94 -11.23 -4.74
CA VAL A 35 10.21 -11.56 -5.99
C VAL A 35 10.95 -11.07 -7.23
N THR A 36 11.48 -9.84 -7.21
CA THR A 36 12.10 -9.20 -8.38
C THR A 36 13.62 -9.20 -8.33
N SER A 37 14.21 -9.26 -7.13
CA SER A 37 15.66 -9.12 -6.97
C SER A 37 16.49 -10.29 -7.51
N PRO A 38 16.07 -11.58 -7.47
CA PRO A 38 16.91 -12.67 -7.98
C PRO A 38 17.31 -12.50 -9.45
N GLN A 39 16.33 -12.21 -10.32
CA GLN A 39 16.58 -11.98 -11.74
C GLN A 39 17.39 -10.70 -11.97
N ALA A 40 17.14 -9.64 -11.20
CA ALA A 40 17.89 -8.40 -11.31
C ALA A 40 19.39 -8.62 -10.97
N PHE A 41 19.71 -9.35 -9.90
CA PHE A 41 21.09 -9.71 -9.57
C PHE A 41 21.73 -10.65 -10.60
N ALA A 42 20.97 -11.57 -11.19
CA ALA A 42 21.48 -12.39 -12.30
C ALA A 42 21.92 -11.51 -13.46
N MET A 43 21.10 -10.51 -13.87
CA MET A 43 21.45 -9.56 -14.93
C MET A 43 22.72 -8.74 -14.60
N VAL A 44 22.85 -8.28 -13.33
CA VAL A 44 24.04 -7.55 -12.87
C VAL A 44 25.31 -8.43 -13.01
N ARG A 45 25.24 -9.71 -12.59
CA ARG A 45 26.37 -10.67 -12.72
C ARG A 45 26.69 -11.01 -14.19
N GLU A 46 25.70 -11.29 -15.01
CA GLU A 46 25.88 -11.60 -16.44
C GLU A 46 26.61 -10.49 -17.20
N GLN A 47 26.34 -9.23 -16.82
CA GLN A 47 26.99 -8.07 -17.40
C GLN A 47 28.32 -7.69 -16.71
N ASN A 48 28.77 -8.46 -15.71
CA ASN A 48 29.96 -8.17 -14.90
C ASN A 48 29.92 -6.77 -14.25
N LEU A 49 28.73 -6.34 -13.82
CA LEU A 49 28.53 -5.07 -13.12
C LEU A 49 28.63 -5.28 -11.59
N ASN A 50 28.88 -4.18 -10.88
CA ASN A 50 28.88 -4.12 -9.43
C ASN A 50 27.67 -3.32 -8.93
N VAL A 51 27.41 -3.37 -7.63
CA VAL A 51 26.49 -2.47 -6.93
C VAL A 51 27.33 -1.36 -6.28
N PRO A 52 27.42 -0.17 -6.88
CA PRO A 52 28.35 0.87 -6.41
C PRO A 52 27.94 1.55 -5.09
N PHE A 53 26.64 1.49 -4.72
CA PHE A 53 26.09 2.14 -3.53
C PHE A 53 25.22 1.17 -2.72
N PRO A 54 25.80 0.06 -2.20
CA PRO A 54 25.03 -0.93 -1.45
C PRO A 54 24.38 -0.36 -0.19
N GLU A 55 24.94 0.71 0.38
CA GLU A 55 24.41 1.44 1.55
C GLU A 55 23.09 2.19 1.26
N LEU A 56 22.75 2.43 0.01
CA LEU A 56 21.48 3.03 -0.42
C LEU A 56 20.43 1.96 -0.79
N THR A 57 20.78 0.68 -0.71
CA THR A 57 19.89 -0.44 -1.01
C THR A 57 19.58 -1.23 0.24
N PHE A 58 18.29 -1.49 0.49
CA PHE A 58 17.83 -2.27 1.63
C PHE A 58 16.88 -3.37 1.17
N ALA A 59 17.05 -4.55 1.74
CA ALA A 59 16.31 -5.75 1.36
C ALA A 59 15.44 -6.25 2.50
N THR A 60 14.30 -6.85 2.15
CA THR A 60 13.44 -7.62 3.05
C THR A 60 12.82 -8.80 2.30
N VAL A 61 12.06 -9.65 3.00
CA VAL A 61 11.25 -10.72 2.40
C VAL A 61 9.82 -10.58 2.91
N ASP A 62 8.84 -10.59 2.02
CA ASP A 62 7.47 -10.30 2.41
C ASP A 62 6.37 -11.07 1.66
N HIS A 63 6.60 -11.47 0.41
CA HIS A 63 5.58 -12.09 -0.44
C HIS A 63 5.47 -13.60 -0.26
N ILE A 64 6.61 -14.31 -0.34
CA ILE A 64 6.65 -15.78 -0.33
C ILE A 64 6.69 -16.36 1.09
N ILE A 65 7.02 -15.55 2.08
CA ILE A 65 7.20 -16.05 3.44
C ILE A 65 5.86 -16.47 4.06
N PRO A 66 5.76 -17.71 4.59
CA PRO A 66 4.55 -18.14 5.27
C PRO A 66 4.27 -17.30 6.51
N THR A 67 2.99 -17.09 6.81
CA THR A 67 2.53 -16.31 7.97
C THR A 67 2.13 -17.16 9.16
N THR A 68 2.44 -18.45 9.14
CA THR A 68 2.30 -19.34 10.30
C THR A 68 3.66 -19.71 10.85
N GLY A 69 3.80 -19.76 12.17
CA GLY A 69 5.08 -20.11 12.80
C GLY A 69 5.62 -21.48 12.36
N ALA A 70 4.76 -22.48 12.22
CA ALA A 70 5.13 -23.81 11.72
C ALA A 70 5.57 -23.74 10.23
N GLY A 71 4.91 -22.91 9.42
CA GLY A 71 5.27 -22.74 8.01
C GLY A 71 6.60 -22.06 7.77
N ARG A 72 7.12 -21.31 8.74
CA ARG A 72 8.42 -20.61 8.67
C ARG A 72 9.63 -21.48 8.97
N GLN A 73 9.42 -22.73 9.37
CA GLN A 73 10.54 -23.65 9.58
C GLN A 73 11.30 -23.90 8.27
N ARG A 74 12.62 -23.74 8.31
CA ARG A 74 13.53 -23.92 7.16
C ARG A 74 14.00 -25.38 7.04
N PRO A 75 14.08 -25.97 5.82
CA PRO A 75 13.68 -25.35 4.57
C PRO A 75 12.16 -25.19 4.46
N LEU A 76 11.70 -24.13 3.77
CA LEU A 76 10.27 -23.92 3.53
C LEU A 76 9.67 -25.09 2.75
N GLN A 77 8.38 -25.39 2.99
CA GLN A 77 7.70 -26.49 2.30
C GLN A 77 7.59 -26.23 0.78
N ASP A 78 7.40 -24.99 0.38
CA ASP A 78 7.47 -24.58 -1.02
C ASP A 78 8.94 -24.39 -1.40
N THR A 79 9.45 -25.27 -2.28
CA THR A 79 10.84 -25.27 -2.73
C THR A 79 11.22 -24.01 -3.50
N LEU A 80 10.27 -23.43 -4.29
CA LEU A 80 10.52 -22.19 -5.02
C LEU A 80 10.61 -21.01 -4.05
N ALA A 81 9.76 -20.96 -3.04
CA ALA A 81 9.84 -19.95 -1.98
C ALA A 81 11.17 -20.05 -1.21
N GLU A 82 11.63 -21.27 -0.90
CA GLU A 82 12.93 -21.50 -0.26
C GLU A 82 14.09 -21.02 -1.15
N GLU A 83 14.08 -21.32 -2.44
CA GLU A 83 15.08 -20.86 -3.41
C GLU A 83 15.12 -19.34 -3.49
N MET A 84 13.95 -18.67 -3.56
CA MET A 84 13.88 -17.21 -3.58
C MET A 84 14.44 -16.58 -2.31
N LEU A 85 14.17 -17.18 -1.15
CA LEU A 85 14.71 -16.74 0.13
C LEU A 85 16.25 -16.92 0.19
N GLN A 86 16.76 -18.08 -0.25
CA GLN A 86 18.21 -18.32 -0.35
C GLN A 86 18.89 -17.33 -1.30
N HIS A 87 18.26 -17.02 -2.43
CA HIS A 87 18.81 -16.06 -3.39
C HIS A 87 18.93 -14.66 -2.81
N ILE A 88 17.92 -14.15 -2.08
CA ILE A 88 18.04 -12.81 -1.49
C ILE A 88 19.08 -12.78 -0.37
N GLU A 89 19.17 -13.83 0.46
CA GLU A 89 20.20 -13.98 1.48
C GLU A 89 21.61 -13.95 0.87
N GLN A 90 21.83 -14.77 -0.17
CA GLN A 90 23.12 -14.83 -0.86
C GLN A 90 23.45 -13.51 -1.57
N ASN A 91 22.50 -12.95 -2.32
CA ASN A 91 22.71 -11.72 -3.08
C ASN A 91 23.05 -10.54 -2.16
N THR A 92 22.33 -10.40 -1.04
CA THR A 92 22.60 -9.31 -0.10
C THR A 92 23.95 -9.48 0.59
N ALA A 93 24.37 -10.71 0.89
CA ALA A 93 25.68 -10.99 1.44
C ALA A 93 26.81 -10.71 0.42
N ASP A 94 26.67 -11.17 -0.82
CA ASP A 94 27.66 -10.99 -1.90
C ASP A 94 27.93 -9.52 -2.21
N PHE A 95 26.89 -8.68 -2.19
CA PHE A 95 27.00 -7.27 -2.56
C PHE A 95 27.05 -6.31 -1.35
N GLY A 96 27.04 -6.83 -0.13
CA GLY A 96 27.11 -6.00 1.09
C GLY A 96 25.88 -5.15 1.36
N ILE A 97 24.70 -5.63 0.92
CA ILE A 97 23.41 -4.94 1.06
C ILE A 97 22.81 -5.28 2.42
N ASN A 98 22.20 -4.28 3.08
CA ASN A 98 21.53 -4.48 4.35
C ASN A 98 20.23 -5.28 4.18
N PHE A 99 20.10 -6.40 4.91
CA PHE A 99 18.95 -7.29 4.85
C PHE A 99 18.22 -7.36 6.19
N PHE A 100 16.97 -6.89 6.19
CA PHE A 100 16.03 -7.04 7.30
C PHE A 100 15.44 -8.45 7.27
N SER A 101 16.13 -9.37 7.93
CA SER A 101 15.81 -10.80 7.88
C SER A 101 14.82 -11.23 8.97
N PRO A 102 14.06 -12.31 8.73
CA PRO A 102 13.17 -12.90 9.74
C PRO A 102 13.89 -13.31 11.02
N GLU A 103 15.11 -13.85 10.90
CA GLU A 103 15.91 -14.36 12.01
C GLU A 103 16.35 -13.24 12.97
N LYS A 104 16.58 -12.04 12.45
CA LYS A 104 16.91 -10.86 13.25
C LYS A 104 15.71 -10.21 13.91
N GLY A 105 14.49 -10.65 13.55
CA GLY A 105 13.27 -10.02 14.03
C GLY A 105 12.99 -8.64 13.38
N GLU A 106 13.51 -8.41 12.18
CA GLU A 106 13.44 -7.12 11.46
C GLU A 106 12.58 -7.18 10.19
N GLN A 107 12.11 -8.37 9.82
CA GLN A 107 11.36 -8.63 8.60
C GLN A 107 9.99 -7.97 8.63
N GLY A 108 9.54 -7.55 7.47
CA GLY A 108 8.18 -7.08 7.24
C GLY A 108 7.96 -6.72 5.77
N VAL A 109 6.75 -6.31 5.47
CA VAL A 109 6.37 -5.81 4.16
C VAL A 109 7.24 -4.60 3.82
N VAL A 110 7.84 -4.58 2.64
CA VAL A 110 8.84 -3.58 2.24
C VAL A 110 8.36 -2.14 2.43
N HIS A 111 7.08 -1.86 2.16
CA HIS A 111 6.46 -0.54 2.32
C HIS A 111 6.00 -0.24 3.76
N VAL A 112 6.20 -1.15 4.69
CA VAL A 112 6.02 -0.95 6.13
C VAL A 112 7.38 -0.75 6.80
N VAL A 113 8.35 -1.63 6.53
CA VAL A 113 9.69 -1.58 7.14
C VAL A 113 10.44 -0.28 6.80
N GLY A 114 10.39 0.18 5.54
CA GLY A 114 11.06 1.41 5.13
C GLY A 114 10.65 2.64 5.95
N PRO A 115 9.34 2.98 6.02
CA PRO A 115 8.82 4.03 6.90
C PRO A 115 9.09 3.79 8.39
N GLU A 116 8.86 2.57 8.86
CA GLU A 116 9.00 2.19 10.27
C GLU A 116 10.42 2.42 10.79
N ARG A 117 11.43 2.15 9.97
CA ARG A 117 12.83 2.37 10.30
C ARG A 117 13.32 3.80 10.07
N GLY A 118 12.50 4.66 9.45
CA GLY A 118 12.91 6.02 9.08
C GLY A 118 13.84 6.09 7.87
N LEU A 119 13.87 5.05 7.04
CA LEU A 119 14.58 5.06 5.74
C LEU A 119 13.90 6.02 4.75
N THR A 120 12.59 6.15 4.85
CA THR A 120 11.78 7.03 4.00
C THR A 120 11.77 8.44 4.59
N GLN A 121 12.44 9.38 3.94
CA GLN A 121 12.56 10.75 4.43
C GLN A 121 12.12 11.75 3.34
N PRO A 122 11.56 12.92 3.70
CA PRO A 122 11.12 13.92 2.74
C PRO A 122 12.18 14.31 1.72
N GLY A 123 11.77 14.48 0.48
CA GLY A 123 12.64 14.91 -0.61
C GLY A 123 13.47 13.81 -1.25
N MET A 124 13.37 12.56 -0.80
CA MET A 124 14.05 11.44 -1.45
C MET A 124 13.33 10.99 -2.73
N THR A 125 14.10 10.42 -3.63
CA THR A 125 13.62 9.56 -4.72
C THR A 125 13.79 8.11 -4.29
N ILE A 126 12.73 7.30 -4.42
CA ILE A 126 12.69 5.91 -3.96
C ILE A 126 12.28 5.00 -5.11
N ALA A 127 12.96 3.86 -5.26
CA ALA A 127 12.59 2.82 -6.21
C ALA A 127 12.45 1.47 -5.52
N CYS A 128 11.51 0.65 -5.98
CA CYS A 128 11.35 -0.73 -5.53
C CYS A 128 10.69 -1.56 -6.64
N GLY A 129 11.01 -2.84 -6.70
CA GLY A 129 10.39 -3.80 -7.62
C GLY A 129 8.93 -4.15 -7.33
N ASP A 130 8.22 -3.30 -6.58
CA ASP A 130 6.80 -3.44 -6.23
C ASP A 130 6.01 -2.18 -6.61
N SER A 131 4.80 -2.37 -7.15
CA SER A 131 3.96 -1.26 -7.62
C SER A 131 3.51 -0.31 -6.51
N HIS A 132 3.36 -0.80 -5.26
CA HIS A 132 2.90 0.02 -4.12
C HIS A 132 4.01 0.86 -3.46
N THR A 133 5.16 1.00 -4.13
CA THR A 133 6.24 1.92 -3.71
C THR A 133 5.74 3.35 -3.51
N SER A 134 4.66 3.73 -4.18
CA SER A 134 3.96 5.00 -3.99
C SER A 134 3.56 5.29 -2.52
N THR A 135 3.44 4.26 -1.67
CA THR A 135 3.22 4.39 -0.21
C THR A 135 4.17 5.40 0.43
N HIS A 136 5.44 5.39 0.01
CA HIS A 136 6.48 6.26 0.55
C HIS A 136 6.24 7.74 0.25
N GLY A 137 5.44 8.05 -0.76
CA GLY A 137 5.04 9.42 -1.10
C GLY A 137 4.31 10.16 0.02
N ALA A 138 3.73 9.45 0.99
CA ALA A 138 3.14 10.03 2.19
C ALA A 138 4.11 10.95 2.98
N PHE A 139 5.42 10.76 2.78
CA PHE A 139 6.49 11.52 3.43
C PHE A 139 7.00 12.71 2.58
N GLY A 140 6.39 13.00 1.44
CA GLY A 140 6.91 14.00 0.51
C GLY A 140 8.13 13.50 -0.29
N THR A 141 8.12 12.22 -0.66
CA THR A 141 9.11 11.59 -1.55
C THR A 141 8.54 11.40 -2.94
N LEU A 142 9.40 11.21 -3.93
CA LEU A 142 9.00 10.68 -5.24
C LEU A 142 9.35 9.19 -5.30
N ALA A 143 8.35 8.34 -5.16
CA ALA A 143 8.52 6.91 -4.99
C ALA A 143 7.90 6.13 -6.15
N PHE A 144 8.69 5.27 -6.80
CA PHE A 144 8.35 4.62 -8.06
C PHE A 144 8.45 3.10 -7.96
N GLY A 145 7.33 2.42 -8.26
CA GLY A 145 7.37 0.99 -8.55
C GLY A 145 8.03 0.74 -9.91
N ILE A 146 9.00 -0.16 -10.01
CA ILE A 146 9.79 -0.42 -11.20
C ILE A 146 9.81 -1.90 -11.57
N GLY A 147 10.03 -2.20 -12.85
CA GLY A 147 10.16 -3.58 -13.32
C GLY A 147 11.52 -4.18 -13.02
N THR A 148 11.63 -5.51 -13.12
CA THR A 148 12.85 -6.27 -12.78
C THR A 148 14.12 -5.77 -13.49
N SER A 149 14.05 -5.42 -14.79
CA SER A 149 15.20 -4.85 -15.51
C SER A 149 15.63 -3.50 -14.95
N GLN A 150 14.67 -2.66 -14.57
CA GLN A 150 14.97 -1.38 -13.94
C GLN A 150 15.53 -1.56 -12.51
N VAL A 151 15.13 -2.63 -11.79
CA VAL A 151 15.79 -2.98 -10.52
C VAL A 151 17.28 -3.25 -10.75
N ALA A 152 17.65 -4.00 -11.81
CA ALA A 152 19.05 -4.22 -12.18
C ALA A 152 19.76 -2.91 -12.57
N ASP A 153 19.10 -2.04 -13.33
CA ASP A 153 19.65 -0.73 -13.69
C ASP A 153 19.94 0.12 -12.44
N VAL A 154 18.99 0.17 -11.47
CA VAL A 154 19.20 0.93 -10.23
C VAL A 154 20.28 0.30 -9.37
N LEU A 155 20.35 -1.03 -9.24
CA LEU A 155 21.44 -1.72 -8.55
C LEU A 155 22.82 -1.34 -9.13
N ALA A 156 22.94 -1.29 -10.47
CA ALA A 156 24.21 -1.05 -11.14
C ALA A 156 24.59 0.44 -11.25
N THR A 157 23.62 1.35 -11.26
CA THR A 157 23.87 2.77 -11.59
C THR A 157 23.34 3.76 -10.55
N GLN A 158 22.53 3.31 -9.61
CA GLN A 158 21.75 4.12 -8.65
C GLN A 158 20.87 5.17 -9.35
N THR A 159 20.48 4.93 -10.60
CA THR A 159 19.65 5.86 -11.38
C THR A 159 18.50 5.17 -12.08
N LEU A 160 17.44 5.94 -12.38
CA LEU A 160 16.26 5.52 -13.11
C LEU A 160 15.98 6.46 -14.27
N ALA A 161 15.86 5.92 -15.48
CA ALA A 161 15.43 6.69 -16.66
C ALA A 161 13.90 6.77 -16.71
N MET A 162 13.34 7.99 -16.74
CA MET A 162 11.89 8.19 -16.82
C MET A 162 11.50 9.52 -17.47
N ALA A 163 10.29 9.60 -17.99
CA ALA A 163 9.70 10.86 -18.44
C ALA A 163 9.26 11.72 -17.22
N LYS A 164 9.35 13.04 -17.36
CA LYS A 164 8.79 13.95 -16.37
C LYS A 164 7.25 13.86 -16.42
N LEU A 165 6.64 13.71 -15.27
CA LEU A 165 5.18 13.53 -15.15
C LEU A 165 4.47 14.88 -15.10
N LYS A 166 3.22 14.90 -15.52
CA LYS A 166 2.27 15.95 -15.15
C LYS A 166 1.90 15.81 -13.68
N VAL A 167 1.50 16.89 -13.05
CA VAL A 167 1.08 16.89 -11.64
C VAL A 167 -0.41 17.25 -11.54
N ARG A 168 -1.18 16.32 -10.95
CA ARG A 168 -2.57 16.56 -10.58
C ARG A 168 -2.67 16.78 -9.08
N ARG A 169 -3.26 17.90 -8.67
CA ARG A 169 -3.64 18.15 -7.29
C ARG A 169 -5.02 17.58 -7.01
N ILE A 170 -5.13 16.75 -5.96
CA ILE A 170 -6.40 16.22 -5.47
C ILE A 170 -6.62 16.78 -4.06
N ASN A 171 -7.54 17.76 -3.94
CA ASN A 171 -7.90 18.41 -2.69
C ASN A 171 -9.09 17.71 -2.05
N PHE A 172 -8.93 17.24 -0.82
CA PHE A 172 -10.02 16.76 0.00
C PHE A 172 -10.39 17.85 1.01
N THR A 173 -11.48 18.55 0.74
CA THR A 173 -11.94 19.70 1.55
C THR A 173 -12.87 19.26 2.68
N GLY A 174 -13.00 20.09 3.70
CA GLY A 174 -13.92 19.87 4.81
C GLY A 174 -13.46 18.81 5.82
N VAL A 175 -14.37 17.94 6.24
CA VAL A 175 -14.12 16.92 7.28
C VAL A 175 -14.73 15.58 6.91
N LEU A 176 -14.07 14.48 7.32
CA LEU A 176 -14.65 13.14 7.25
C LEU A 176 -15.68 12.97 8.36
N GLN A 177 -16.77 12.29 8.04
CA GLN A 177 -17.75 11.90 9.04
C GLN A 177 -17.25 10.69 9.84
N PRO A 178 -17.75 10.46 11.07
CA PRO A 178 -17.40 9.26 11.84
C PRO A 178 -17.69 7.98 11.06
N GLY A 179 -16.77 7.02 11.12
CA GLY A 179 -16.87 5.75 10.39
C GLY A 179 -16.26 5.78 8.98
N ILE A 180 -15.66 6.91 8.58
CA ILE A 180 -14.94 7.05 7.31
C ILE A 180 -13.43 7.01 7.58
N TYR A 181 -12.71 6.23 6.80
CA TYR A 181 -11.28 5.97 6.97
C TYR A 181 -10.48 6.28 5.71
N ALA A 182 -9.17 6.32 5.81
CA ALA A 182 -8.28 6.62 4.68
C ALA A 182 -8.48 5.68 3.47
N LYS A 183 -8.90 4.43 3.72
CA LYS A 183 -9.25 3.49 2.66
C LYS A 183 -10.47 3.93 1.86
N ASP A 184 -11.46 4.51 2.53
CA ASP A 184 -12.68 5.02 1.88
C ASP A 184 -12.33 6.25 1.04
N VAL A 185 -11.46 7.13 1.55
CA VAL A 185 -10.91 8.27 0.79
C VAL A 185 -10.19 7.79 -0.47
N ALA A 186 -9.39 6.71 -0.35
CA ALA A 186 -8.69 6.13 -1.49
C ALA A 186 -9.67 5.56 -2.53
N LEU A 187 -10.64 4.77 -2.10
CA LEU A 187 -11.64 4.20 -3.01
C LEU A 187 -12.52 5.30 -3.65
N ALA A 188 -12.83 6.36 -2.93
CA ALA A 188 -13.63 7.48 -3.45
C ALA A 188 -12.95 8.20 -4.64
N TYR A 189 -11.64 8.54 -4.53
CA TYR A 189 -10.98 9.18 -5.67
C TYR A 189 -10.73 8.20 -6.82
N ILE A 190 -10.46 6.93 -6.54
CA ILE A 190 -10.29 5.90 -7.58
C ILE A 190 -11.61 5.65 -8.31
N ASN A 191 -12.71 5.58 -7.58
CA ASN A 191 -14.05 5.48 -8.16
C ASN A 191 -14.34 6.66 -9.10
N ARG A 192 -14.02 7.89 -8.66
CA ARG A 192 -14.28 9.11 -9.42
C ARG A 192 -13.40 9.25 -10.67
N LEU A 193 -12.12 8.84 -10.61
CA LEU A 193 -11.14 9.04 -11.68
C LEU A 193 -10.99 7.84 -12.61
N GLY A 194 -11.41 6.66 -12.15
CA GLY A 194 -11.19 5.41 -12.84
C GLY A 194 -9.74 4.90 -12.71
N VAL A 195 -9.51 3.65 -13.11
CA VAL A 195 -8.20 3.00 -13.03
C VAL A 195 -7.14 3.59 -13.97
N ASN A 196 -7.55 4.34 -14.98
CA ASN A 196 -6.67 4.99 -15.96
C ASN A 196 -6.56 6.51 -15.77
N GLY A 197 -7.26 7.08 -14.78
CA GLY A 197 -7.36 8.52 -14.59
C GLY A 197 -6.01 9.21 -14.32
N GLY A 198 -5.06 8.48 -13.76
CA GLY A 198 -3.72 8.97 -13.40
C GLY A 198 -2.61 8.66 -14.39
N VAL A 199 -2.90 8.07 -15.55
CA VAL A 199 -1.85 7.73 -16.53
C VAL A 199 -1.08 8.98 -16.97
N GLY A 200 0.23 8.98 -16.76
CA GLY A 200 1.11 10.11 -17.04
C GLY A 200 1.15 11.19 -15.93
N TYR A 201 0.48 10.97 -14.82
CA TYR A 201 0.44 11.90 -13.69
C TYR A 201 1.17 11.38 -12.45
N ALA A 202 1.69 12.33 -11.68
CA ALA A 202 1.90 12.23 -10.24
C ALA A 202 0.70 12.89 -9.54
N TYR A 203 0.20 12.27 -8.46
CA TYR A 203 -0.87 12.85 -7.65
C TYR A 203 -0.29 13.55 -6.42
N GLU A 204 -0.62 14.83 -6.25
CA GLU A 204 -0.41 15.53 -4.99
C GLU A 204 -1.72 15.55 -4.21
N PHE A 205 -1.75 14.85 -3.08
CA PHE A 205 -2.90 14.83 -2.18
C PHE A 205 -2.80 15.98 -1.17
N GLY A 206 -3.90 16.68 -0.93
CA GLY A 206 -3.96 17.75 0.04
C GLY A 206 -5.38 18.17 0.39
N GLY A 207 -5.51 19.33 1.08
CA GLY A 207 -6.74 19.83 1.66
C GLY A 207 -6.90 19.38 3.11
N GLU A 208 -7.93 19.94 3.79
CA GLU A 208 -8.10 19.85 5.24
C GLU A 208 -8.21 18.40 5.74
N VAL A 209 -8.77 17.50 4.94
CA VAL A 209 -8.88 16.07 5.28
C VAL A 209 -7.48 15.44 5.37
N ILE A 210 -6.63 15.64 4.33
CA ILE A 210 -5.28 15.04 4.28
C ILE A 210 -4.36 15.66 5.35
N GLU A 211 -4.48 16.96 5.60
CA GLU A 211 -3.69 17.66 6.61
C GLU A 211 -3.94 17.15 8.03
N ARG A 212 -5.15 16.62 8.32
CA ARG A 212 -5.52 16.04 9.61
C ARG A 212 -5.17 14.56 9.74
N MET A 213 -4.87 13.88 8.64
CA MET A 213 -4.53 12.46 8.64
C MET A 213 -3.20 12.19 9.34
N THR A 214 -3.16 11.11 10.09
CA THR A 214 -1.90 10.52 10.59
C THR A 214 -1.03 10.05 9.42
N MET A 215 0.26 9.81 9.66
CA MET A 215 1.15 9.28 8.63
C MET A 215 0.68 7.93 8.08
N GLU A 216 0.13 7.06 8.93
CA GLU A 216 -0.35 5.74 8.51
C GLU A 216 -1.57 5.86 7.57
N GLU A 217 -2.47 6.80 7.83
CA GLU A 217 -3.58 7.13 6.94
C GLU A 217 -3.11 7.72 5.60
N ARG A 218 -2.14 8.65 5.62
CA ARG A 218 -1.53 9.20 4.40
C ARG A 218 -0.84 8.11 3.57
N MET A 219 -0.18 7.16 4.23
CA MET A 219 0.41 6.00 3.56
C MET A 219 -0.65 5.15 2.85
N THR A 220 -1.82 4.96 3.42
CA THR A 220 -2.94 4.25 2.78
C THR A 220 -3.43 4.99 1.52
N VAL A 221 -3.61 6.31 1.59
CA VAL A 221 -4.04 7.12 0.43
C VAL A 221 -2.99 7.07 -0.69
N CYS A 222 -1.70 7.26 -0.37
CA CYS A 222 -0.62 7.21 -1.35
C CYS A 222 -0.39 5.80 -1.90
N ASN A 223 -0.52 4.75 -1.08
CA ASN A 223 -0.40 3.35 -1.50
C ASN A 223 -1.32 3.05 -2.68
N MET A 224 -2.57 3.49 -2.61
CA MET A 224 -3.59 3.19 -3.62
C MET A 224 -3.59 4.14 -4.82
N SER A 225 -2.68 5.10 -4.92
CA SER A 225 -2.60 5.98 -6.09
C SER A 225 -2.33 5.23 -7.40
N ILE A 226 -1.65 4.10 -7.31
CA ILE A 226 -1.35 3.23 -8.46
C ILE A 226 -2.64 2.61 -9.03
N GLU A 227 -3.62 2.27 -8.18
CA GLU A 227 -4.91 1.74 -8.61
C GLU A 227 -5.76 2.78 -9.34
N GLY A 228 -5.50 4.07 -9.09
CA GLY A 228 -6.03 5.21 -9.87
C GLY A 228 -5.22 5.53 -11.12
N GLY A 229 -4.20 4.72 -11.47
CA GLY A 229 -3.38 4.87 -12.67
C GLY A 229 -2.20 5.84 -12.54
N ALA A 230 -2.03 6.53 -11.40
CA ALA A 230 -0.92 7.45 -11.20
C ALA A 230 0.42 6.71 -11.09
N ARG A 231 1.50 7.33 -11.56
CA ARG A 231 2.85 6.77 -11.46
C ARG A 231 3.41 6.85 -10.04
N CYS A 232 3.00 7.85 -9.28
CA CYS A 232 3.24 8.02 -7.84
C CYS A 232 2.17 8.96 -7.25
N GLY A 233 1.97 8.88 -5.93
CA GLY A 233 1.15 9.80 -5.18
C GLY A 233 1.93 10.29 -3.96
N TYR A 234 1.77 11.54 -3.57
CA TYR A 234 2.51 12.11 -2.45
C TYR A 234 1.69 13.15 -1.68
N VAL A 235 2.12 13.39 -0.45
CA VAL A 235 1.62 14.44 0.44
C VAL A 235 2.78 15.38 0.75
N ASN A 236 2.54 16.67 0.86
CA ASN A 236 3.56 17.62 1.31
C ASN A 236 4.00 17.30 2.75
N PRO A 237 5.32 17.28 3.05
CA PRO A 237 5.80 17.01 4.39
C PRO A 237 5.43 18.17 5.32
N ASP A 238 4.98 17.84 6.51
CA ASP A 238 4.55 18.78 7.56
C ASP A 238 4.98 18.30 8.95
N GLN A 239 4.48 18.93 9.99
CA GLN A 239 4.83 18.58 11.37
C GLN A 239 4.46 17.14 11.73
N ILE A 240 3.35 16.61 11.20
CA ILE A 240 2.94 15.21 11.41
C ILE A 240 4.01 14.25 10.84
N THR A 241 4.55 14.59 9.66
CA THR A 241 5.64 13.83 9.03
C THR A 241 6.91 13.87 9.89
N PHE A 242 7.28 15.05 10.40
CA PHE A 242 8.49 15.20 11.22
C PHE A 242 8.37 14.49 12.56
N ASP A 243 7.21 14.59 13.23
CA ASP A 243 6.96 13.91 14.49
C ASP A 243 7.00 12.38 14.33
N TYR A 244 6.50 11.85 13.20
CA TYR A 244 6.58 10.43 12.89
C TYR A 244 8.02 9.94 12.70
N LEU A 245 8.88 10.74 12.06
CA LEU A 245 10.27 10.39 11.76
C LEU A 245 11.23 10.54 12.93
N LYS A 246 10.93 11.44 13.85
CA LYS A 246 11.84 11.78 14.96
C LYS A 246 12.21 10.58 15.81
N GLY A 247 13.53 10.34 15.94
CA GLY A 247 14.07 9.26 16.77
C GLY A 247 14.01 7.86 16.15
N ARG A 248 13.71 7.73 14.86
CA ARG A 248 13.80 6.45 14.14
C ARG A 248 15.24 6.15 13.74
N ASP A 249 15.54 4.85 13.62
CA ASP A 249 16.90 4.29 13.49
C ASP A 249 17.76 4.94 12.39
N TYR A 250 17.15 5.28 11.24
CA TYR A 250 17.85 5.84 10.08
C TYR A 250 17.62 7.35 9.90
N CYS A 251 16.96 8.00 10.85
CA CYS A 251 16.77 9.43 10.81
C CYS A 251 17.97 10.17 11.43
N PRO A 252 18.29 11.37 10.93
CA PRO A 252 19.33 12.20 11.55
C PRO A 252 18.95 12.59 12.99
N GLU A 253 19.96 12.87 13.81
CA GLU A 253 19.79 13.26 15.20
C GLU A 253 20.47 14.60 15.49
N GLY A 254 20.09 15.26 16.61
CA GLY A 254 20.68 16.50 17.09
C GLY A 254 20.64 17.61 16.04
N GLU A 255 21.77 18.32 15.82
CA GLU A 255 21.86 19.41 14.85
C GLU A 255 21.60 18.96 13.39
N ALA A 256 21.89 17.68 13.06
CA ALA A 256 21.59 17.14 11.74
C ALA A 256 20.08 17.01 11.52
N TRP A 257 19.33 16.69 12.56
CA TRP A 257 17.87 16.69 12.53
C TRP A 257 17.31 18.07 12.25
N GLU A 258 17.78 19.11 12.96
CA GLU A 258 17.29 20.49 12.79
C GLU A 258 17.54 20.99 11.35
N ARG A 259 18.72 20.67 10.78
CA ARG A 259 19.03 20.98 9.38
C ARG A 259 18.11 20.24 8.42
N ALA A 260 17.87 18.95 8.68
CA ALA A 260 16.98 18.12 7.84
C ALA A 260 15.55 18.66 7.86
N VAL A 261 14.99 18.96 9.03
CA VAL A 261 13.64 19.54 9.14
C VAL A 261 13.53 20.87 8.38
N THR A 262 14.55 21.73 8.47
CA THR A 262 14.59 23.00 7.72
C THR A 262 14.57 22.77 6.21
N ASP A 263 15.35 21.78 5.71
CA ASP A 263 15.35 21.43 4.28
C ASP A 263 14.00 20.82 3.88
N TRP A 264 13.48 19.88 4.67
CA TRP A 264 12.20 19.21 4.40
C TRP A 264 11.01 20.18 4.33
N GLN A 265 10.97 21.19 5.19
CA GLN A 265 9.97 22.26 5.14
C GLN A 265 10.02 23.04 3.82
N SER A 266 11.22 23.25 3.28
CA SER A 266 11.42 23.97 2.01
C SER A 266 10.89 23.21 0.78
N LEU A 267 10.67 21.89 0.92
CA LEU A 267 10.21 21.02 -0.17
C LEU A 267 8.70 21.12 -0.43
N ALA A 268 7.91 21.49 0.58
CA ALA A 268 6.47 21.63 0.40
C ALA A 268 6.16 22.53 -0.80
N SER A 269 5.09 22.20 -1.50
CA SER A 269 4.62 23.00 -2.64
C SER A 269 4.40 24.45 -2.23
N ASP A 270 4.85 25.38 -3.05
CA ASP A 270 4.66 26.82 -2.80
C ASP A 270 3.15 27.16 -2.77
N PRO A 271 2.73 28.19 -2.03
CA PRO A 271 1.31 28.57 -1.99
C PRO A 271 0.71 28.95 -3.35
N ASP A 272 1.55 29.41 -4.28
CA ASP A 272 1.19 29.73 -5.68
C ASP A 272 1.69 28.67 -6.67
N ALA A 273 1.88 27.44 -6.22
CA ALA A 273 2.30 26.32 -7.06
C ALA A 273 1.30 26.06 -8.19
N VAL A 274 1.82 25.77 -9.36
CA VAL A 274 1.00 25.47 -10.56
C VAL A 274 0.91 23.97 -10.77
N TYR A 275 -0.30 23.49 -11.06
CA TYR A 275 -0.61 22.11 -11.35
C TYR A 275 -1.17 21.98 -12.76
N ASP A 276 -0.94 20.85 -13.42
CA ASP A 276 -1.51 20.56 -14.75
C ASP A 276 -3.03 20.30 -14.67
N ASP A 277 -3.51 19.84 -13.50
CA ASP A 277 -4.91 19.60 -13.22
C ASP A 277 -5.20 19.66 -11.71
N THR A 278 -6.40 20.02 -11.35
CA THR A 278 -6.86 20.10 -9.94
C THR A 278 -8.25 19.53 -9.80
N ILE A 279 -8.44 18.66 -8.81
CA ILE A 279 -9.72 18.03 -8.50
C ILE A 279 -10.04 18.28 -7.03
N GLU A 280 -11.31 18.62 -6.75
CA GLU A 280 -11.82 18.76 -5.40
C GLU A 280 -12.80 17.63 -5.06
N ILE A 281 -12.66 17.06 -3.87
CA ILE A 281 -13.56 16.07 -3.30
C ILE A 281 -13.89 16.54 -1.88
N LYS A 282 -15.17 16.64 -1.56
CA LYS A 282 -15.61 17.03 -0.23
C LYS A 282 -15.58 15.82 0.69
N GLY A 283 -14.96 15.96 1.86
CA GLY A 283 -14.90 14.90 2.87
C GLY A 283 -16.31 14.48 3.36
N GLU A 284 -17.23 15.42 3.43
CA GLU A 284 -18.62 15.17 3.83
C GLU A 284 -19.38 14.27 2.86
N ASP A 285 -18.99 14.24 1.58
CA ASP A 285 -19.63 13.43 0.54
C ASP A 285 -19.07 11.99 0.49
N ILE A 286 -18.01 11.70 1.27
CA ILE A 286 -17.42 10.36 1.34
C ILE A 286 -18.16 9.53 2.38
N GLU A 287 -18.55 8.34 2.01
CA GLU A 287 -19.10 7.31 2.89
C GLU A 287 -18.20 6.07 2.93
N PRO A 288 -18.44 5.05 3.79
CA PRO A 288 -17.69 3.81 3.71
C PRO A 288 -17.84 3.18 2.33
N PHE A 289 -16.74 2.83 1.68
CA PHE A 289 -16.71 2.25 0.33
C PHE A 289 -16.46 0.75 0.34
N VAL A 290 -17.11 0.06 -0.58
CA VAL A 290 -16.87 -1.37 -0.86
C VAL A 290 -16.76 -1.59 -2.37
N THR A 291 -15.77 -2.36 -2.80
CA THR A 291 -15.69 -2.77 -4.22
C THR A 291 -16.72 -3.87 -4.51
N TRP A 292 -17.37 -3.78 -5.66
CA TRP A 292 -18.35 -4.76 -6.13
C TRP A 292 -17.89 -5.51 -7.38
N GLY A 293 -16.78 -5.10 -7.98
CA GLY A 293 -16.28 -5.65 -9.23
C GLY A 293 -14.86 -6.21 -9.13
N ILE A 294 -14.16 -6.18 -10.24
CA ILE A 294 -12.81 -6.75 -10.42
C ILE A 294 -11.70 -5.71 -10.48
N THR A 295 -12.03 -4.45 -10.22
CA THR A 295 -11.08 -3.34 -10.08
C THR A 295 -11.48 -2.44 -8.91
N PRO A 296 -10.54 -1.70 -8.28
CA PRO A 296 -10.87 -0.77 -7.19
C PRO A 296 -11.79 0.38 -7.61
N ALA A 297 -11.84 0.77 -8.89
CA ALA A 297 -12.77 1.76 -9.40
C ALA A 297 -14.22 1.26 -9.43
N GLN A 298 -14.43 -0.05 -9.51
CA GLN A 298 -15.73 -0.68 -9.40
C GLN A 298 -16.12 -0.80 -7.92
N SER A 299 -16.40 0.34 -7.29
CA SER A 299 -16.77 0.46 -5.89
C SER A 299 -18.01 1.35 -5.74
N VAL A 300 -18.70 1.21 -4.64
CA VAL A 300 -19.86 2.02 -4.27
C VAL A 300 -19.76 2.44 -2.81
N GLY A 301 -20.38 3.54 -2.46
CA GLY A 301 -20.69 3.85 -1.09
C GLY A 301 -21.64 2.80 -0.50
N VAL A 302 -21.44 2.46 0.76
CA VAL A 302 -22.16 1.35 1.41
C VAL A 302 -23.66 1.53 1.47
N SER A 303 -24.16 2.77 1.40
CA SER A 303 -25.60 3.10 1.35
C SER A 303 -26.22 3.05 -0.05
N GLN A 304 -25.40 2.82 -1.08
CA GLN A 304 -25.81 2.83 -2.47
C GLN A 304 -26.08 1.42 -3.00
N ASP A 305 -27.01 1.33 -3.93
CA ASP A 305 -27.22 0.11 -4.70
C ASP A 305 -26.17 -0.03 -5.81
N LEU A 306 -25.91 -1.25 -6.27
CA LEU A 306 -24.97 -1.51 -7.36
C LEU A 306 -25.43 -0.84 -8.67
N PRO A 307 -24.52 -0.16 -9.40
CA PRO A 307 -24.89 0.68 -10.54
C PRO A 307 -25.42 -0.13 -11.73
N ALA A 308 -26.37 0.42 -12.47
CA ALA A 308 -26.83 -0.19 -13.71
C ALA A 308 -25.71 -0.20 -14.77
N VAL A 309 -25.59 -1.28 -15.56
CA VAL A 309 -24.61 -1.37 -16.65
C VAL A 309 -24.73 -0.20 -17.62
N GLY A 310 -25.97 0.23 -17.91
CA GLY A 310 -26.24 1.36 -18.80
C GLY A 310 -25.82 2.73 -18.28
N SER A 311 -25.39 2.85 -17.00
CA SER A 311 -24.84 4.11 -16.46
C SER A 311 -23.37 4.33 -16.79
N PHE A 312 -22.69 3.34 -17.35
CA PHE A 312 -21.30 3.42 -17.79
C PHE A 312 -21.19 3.74 -19.28
N ASP A 313 -20.06 4.32 -19.69
CA ASP A 313 -19.76 4.54 -21.10
C ASP A 313 -19.77 3.21 -21.88
N GLU A 314 -20.15 3.24 -23.15
CA GLU A 314 -20.28 2.04 -23.99
C GLU A 314 -19.00 1.17 -23.99
N SER A 315 -17.83 1.81 -23.98
CA SER A 315 -16.54 1.13 -23.93
C SER A 315 -16.35 0.29 -22.65
N ASP A 316 -16.95 0.68 -21.54
CA ASP A 316 -16.77 0.07 -20.23
C ASP A 316 -17.86 -0.95 -19.89
N GLN A 317 -19.03 -0.88 -20.56
CA GLN A 317 -20.16 -1.77 -20.28
C GLN A 317 -19.83 -3.26 -20.40
N LEU A 318 -18.91 -3.62 -21.31
CA LEU A 318 -18.49 -5.02 -21.45
C LEU A 318 -17.73 -5.51 -20.23
N VAL A 319 -16.80 -4.69 -19.73
CA VAL A 319 -16.00 -4.99 -18.52
C VAL A 319 -16.88 -5.00 -17.27
N VAL A 320 -17.88 -4.12 -17.22
CA VAL A 320 -18.86 -4.07 -16.12
C VAL A 320 -19.73 -5.33 -16.10
N LYS A 321 -20.23 -5.80 -17.27
CA LYS A 321 -20.97 -7.07 -17.38
C LYS A 321 -20.12 -8.26 -16.93
N GLU A 322 -18.86 -8.32 -17.37
CA GLU A 322 -17.92 -9.35 -16.95
C GLU A 322 -17.67 -9.32 -15.44
N ALA A 323 -17.61 -8.14 -14.84
CA ALA A 323 -17.48 -7.98 -13.40
C ALA A 323 -18.72 -8.51 -12.65
N TYR A 324 -19.92 -8.17 -13.09
CA TYR A 324 -21.18 -8.69 -12.51
C TYR A 324 -21.26 -10.22 -12.60
N GLU A 325 -20.94 -10.77 -13.76
CA GLU A 325 -20.91 -12.22 -13.95
C GLU A 325 -19.92 -12.92 -13.01
N TYR A 326 -18.67 -12.41 -12.95
CA TYR A 326 -17.63 -12.97 -12.10
C TYR A 326 -17.97 -12.86 -10.61
N MET A 327 -18.47 -11.68 -10.18
CA MET A 327 -18.82 -11.45 -8.78
C MET A 327 -20.15 -12.07 -8.39
N SER A 328 -20.94 -12.56 -9.34
CA SER A 328 -22.30 -13.08 -9.14
C SER A 328 -23.22 -12.07 -8.45
N PHE A 329 -23.17 -10.84 -8.91
CA PHE A 329 -24.01 -9.75 -8.46
C PHE A 329 -25.01 -9.34 -9.54
N GLU A 330 -26.09 -8.65 -9.12
CA GLU A 330 -27.12 -8.10 -10.01
C GLU A 330 -27.15 -6.58 -9.91
N GLU A 331 -27.52 -5.91 -11.02
CA GLU A 331 -27.74 -4.46 -11.03
C GLU A 331 -28.81 -4.06 -10.02
N GLY A 332 -28.61 -2.97 -9.31
CA GLY A 332 -29.57 -2.42 -8.36
C GLY A 332 -29.71 -3.21 -7.05
N GLN A 333 -28.92 -4.27 -6.82
CA GLN A 333 -28.90 -4.90 -5.51
C GLN A 333 -28.06 -4.09 -4.52
N PRO A 334 -28.40 -4.07 -3.20
CA PRO A 334 -27.55 -3.47 -2.19
C PRO A 334 -26.29 -4.31 -1.99
N ILE A 335 -25.14 -3.66 -1.74
CA ILE A 335 -23.89 -4.35 -1.37
C ILE A 335 -23.93 -4.85 0.08
N VAL A 336 -24.64 -4.12 0.96
CA VAL A 336 -24.87 -4.52 2.35
C VAL A 336 -25.67 -5.82 2.38
N GLY A 337 -25.27 -6.73 3.29
CA GLY A 337 -25.88 -8.05 3.39
C GLY A 337 -25.18 -9.12 2.56
N THR A 338 -24.22 -8.77 1.67
CA THR A 338 -23.42 -9.74 0.93
C THR A 338 -22.64 -10.64 1.90
N PRO A 339 -22.87 -11.97 1.89
CA PRO A 339 -22.18 -12.89 2.79
C PRO A 339 -20.69 -12.97 2.48
N VAL A 340 -19.86 -13.13 3.51
CA VAL A 340 -18.41 -13.31 3.38
C VAL A 340 -17.98 -14.64 4.00
N ASN A 341 -17.02 -15.31 3.38
CA ASN A 341 -16.44 -16.55 3.85
C ASN A 341 -15.09 -16.33 4.53
N VAL A 342 -14.37 -15.30 4.09
CA VAL A 342 -13.04 -14.97 4.57
C VAL A 342 -12.95 -13.49 4.88
N VAL A 343 -12.23 -13.15 5.95
CA VAL A 343 -11.86 -11.76 6.26
C VAL A 343 -10.36 -11.66 6.36
N PHE A 344 -9.78 -10.69 5.67
CA PHE A 344 -8.35 -10.43 5.69
C PHE A 344 -8.08 -8.97 6.12
N ILE A 345 -7.41 -8.81 7.26
CA ILE A 345 -6.89 -7.52 7.75
C ILE A 345 -5.38 -7.59 7.71
N GLY A 346 -4.74 -6.77 6.87
CA GLY A 346 -3.30 -6.79 6.64
C GLY A 346 -2.89 -6.06 5.37
N SER A 347 -1.76 -6.45 4.77
CA SER A 347 -1.19 -5.86 3.56
C SER A 347 -0.36 -4.59 3.83
N CYS A 348 0.43 -4.17 2.83
CA CYS A 348 1.11 -2.87 2.86
C CYS A 348 0.14 -1.69 2.97
N THR A 349 -1.12 -1.88 2.61
CA THR A 349 -2.16 -0.85 2.68
C THR A 349 -2.64 -0.64 4.11
N ASN A 350 -3.00 -1.72 4.82
CA ASN A 350 -3.66 -1.66 6.14
C ASN A 350 -3.19 -2.77 7.11
N GLY A 351 -1.89 -2.95 7.23
CA GLY A 351 -1.27 -3.85 8.20
C GLY A 351 -0.45 -3.13 9.28
N ARG A 352 -0.68 -1.83 9.51
CA ARG A 352 0.05 -1.00 10.48
C ARG A 352 -0.65 -0.98 11.83
N MET A 353 -0.01 -0.40 12.83
CA MET A 353 -0.55 -0.35 14.20
C MET A 353 -1.90 0.35 14.28
N SER A 354 -2.09 1.47 13.57
CA SER A 354 -3.37 2.18 13.55
C SER A 354 -4.51 1.33 12.99
N ASP A 355 -4.23 0.57 11.92
CA ASP A 355 -5.22 -0.31 11.30
C ASP A 355 -5.67 -1.43 12.25
N LEU A 356 -4.71 -2.06 12.93
CA LEU A 356 -4.97 -3.12 13.90
C LEU A 356 -5.71 -2.58 15.14
N ARG A 357 -5.31 -1.41 15.65
CA ARG A 357 -6.00 -0.76 16.77
C ARG A 357 -7.45 -0.42 16.40
N GLU A 358 -7.65 0.10 15.19
CA GLU A 358 -9.00 0.46 14.73
C GLU A 358 -9.88 -0.77 14.59
N ALA A 359 -9.42 -1.80 13.88
CA ALA A 359 -10.15 -3.06 13.73
C ALA A 359 -10.46 -3.73 15.09
N ALA A 360 -9.50 -3.69 16.03
CA ALA A 360 -9.67 -4.27 17.37
C ALA A 360 -10.84 -3.64 18.16
N LYS A 361 -11.16 -2.36 17.95
CA LYS A 361 -12.32 -1.71 18.61
C LYS A 361 -13.63 -2.41 18.27
N PHE A 362 -13.77 -2.89 17.04
CA PHE A 362 -14.99 -3.50 16.52
C PHE A 362 -15.13 -4.98 16.87
N VAL A 363 -14.03 -5.68 17.13
CA VAL A 363 -14.04 -7.13 17.43
C VAL A 363 -13.90 -7.44 18.93
N LYS A 364 -13.43 -6.50 19.74
CA LYS A 364 -13.24 -6.68 21.19
C LYS A 364 -14.54 -7.12 21.88
N GLY A 365 -14.50 -8.27 22.55
CA GLY A 365 -15.64 -8.85 23.26
C GLY A 365 -16.71 -9.45 22.35
N LYS A 366 -16.48 -9.51 21.04
CA LYS A 366 -17.36 -10.15 20.06
C LYS A 366 -16.72 -11.44 19.53
N LYS A 367 -17.42 -12.16 18.69
CA LYS A 367 -16.94 -13.38 18.04
C LYS A 367 -17.11 -13.27 16.53
N VAL A 368 -16.14 -13.83 15.79
CA VAL A 368 -16.25 -14.07 14.36
C VAL A 368 -17.45 -14.96 14.07
N ALA A 369 -18.24 -14.62 13.09
CA ALA A 369 -19.43 -15.36 12.68
C ALA A 369 -19.10 -16.80 12.28
N ASN A 370 -20.03 -17.71 12.57
CA ASN A 370 -19.86 -19.11 12.20
C ASN A 370 -19.65 -19.28 10.69
N GLY A 371 -18.62 -20.04 10.32
CA GLY A 371 -18.29 -20.30 8.90
C GLY A 371 -17.39 -19.22 8.27
N VAL A 372 -17.03 -18.16 8.97
CA VAL A 372 -16.07 -17.16 8.51
C VAL A 372 -14.66 -17.50 9.01
N ARG A 373 -13.69 -17.52 8.09
CA ARG A 373 -12.26 -17.62 8.38
C ARG A 373 -11.66 -16.20 8.38
N ALA A 374 -11.28 -15.69 9.53
CA ALA A 374 -10.76 -14.34 9.70
C ALA A 374 -9.25 -14.35 10.02
N LEU A 375 -8.47 -13.55 9.30
CA LEU A 375 -7.02 -13.41 9.45
C LEU A 375 -6.67 -11.96 9.82
N ALA A 376 -5.80 -11.79 10.83
CA ALA A 376 -5.16 -10.52 11.16
C ALA A 376 -3.65 -10.68 11.01
N VAL A 377 -3.05 -9.89 10.11
CA VAL A 377 -1.65 -10.03 9.68
C VAL A 377 -0.90 -8.73 9.91
N PRO A 378 0.02 -8.66 10.87
CA PRO A 378 0.88 -7.49 11.07
C PRO A 378 1.76 -7.24 9.84
N GLY A 379 1.99 -5.96 9.52
CA GLY A 379 2.81 -5.58 8.37
C GLY A 379 4.32 -5.81 8.57
N SER A 380 4.78 -5.89 9.83
CA SER A 380 6.18 -6.17 10.19
C SER A 380 6.27 -6.93 11.51
N GLN A 381 7.44 -7.51 11.78
CA GLN A 381 7.72 -8.13 13.08
C GLN A 381 7.72 -7.08 14.21
N GLU A 382 8.05 -5.82 13.92
CA GLU A 382 7.95 -4.72 14.89
C GLU A 382 6.49 -4.40 15.20
N VAL A 383 5.62 -4.28 14.18
CA VAL A 383 4.18 -4.13 14.37
C VAL A 383 3.61 -5.29 15.20
N ALA A 384 4.04 -6.52 14.93
CA ALA A 384 3.61 -7.68 15.70
C ALA A 384 4.02 -7.58 17.19
N ARG A 385 5.25 -7.14 17.47
CA ARG A 385 5.74 -6.92 18.85
C ARG A 385 4.95 -5.83 19.56
N GLN A 386 4.73 -4.69 18.92
CA GLN A 386 3.94 -3.59 19.49
C GLN A 386 2.50 -4.01 19.74
N ALA A 387 1.89 -4.73 18.80
CA ALA A 387 0.53 -5.26 18.95
C ALA A 387 0.41 -6.20 20.15
N ALA A 388 1.40 -7.07 20.37
CA ALA A 388 1.45 -7.96 21.52
C ALA A 388 1.61 -7.19 22.85
N VAL A 389 2.43 -6.13 22.89
CA VAL A 389 2.56 -5.26 24.07
C VAL A 389 1.23 -4.58 24.43
N GLU A 390 0.46 -4.18 23.43
CA GLU A 390 -0.86 -3.57 23.60
C GLU A 390 -1.98 -4.61 23.80
N GLY A 391 -1.69 -5.91 23.65
CA GLY A 391 -2.65 -7.00 23.79
C GLY A 391 -3.64 -7.11 22.63
N LEU A 392 -3.32 -6.53 21.46
CA LEU A 392 -4.18 -6.61 20.27
C LEU A 392 -4.25 -8.05 19.73
N ASP A 393 -3.13 -8.78 19.75
CA ASP A 393 -3.07 -10.19 19.42
C ASP A 393 -4.11 -11.02 20.18
N LYS A 394 -4.24 -10.80 21.49
CA LYS A 394 -5.22 -11.47 22.34
C LYS A 394 -6.65 -11.06 22.01
N ILE A 395 -6.89 -9.77 21.70
CA ILE A 395 -8.22 -9.30 21.31
C ILE A 395 -8.69 -10.01 20.03
N PHE A 396 -7.80 -10.13 19.03
CA PHE A 396 -8.11 -10.83 17.79
C PHE A 396 -8.29 -12.34 18.00
N ASP A 397 -7.42 -12.98 18.76
CA ASP A 397 -7.52 -14.41 19.10
C ASP A 397 -8.81 -14.71 19.87
N GLU A 398 -9.14 -13.92 20.90
CA GLU A 398 -10.37 -14.05 21.66
C GLU A 398 -11.61 -13.86 20.77
N ALA A 399 -11.55 -13.00 19.78
CA ALA A 399 -12.63 -12.83 18.82
C ALA A 399 -12.74 -14.01 17.83
N GLY A 400 -11.70 -14.84 17.67
CA GLY A 400 -11.65 -15.98 16.77
C GLY A 400 -10.96 -15.69 15.44
N PHE A 401 -10.20 -14.58 15.34
CA PHE A 401 -9.27 -14.38 14.24
C PHE A 401 -8.06 -15.29 14.40
N GLN A 402 -7.50 -15.67 13.28
CA GLN A 402 -6.17 -16.26 13.23
C GLN A 402 -5.13 -15.13 13.19
N TRP A 403 -4.49 -14.88 14.36
CA TRP A 403 -3.35 -13.98 14.41
C TRP A 403 -2.17 -14.60 13.67
N ARG A 404 -1.60 -13.86 12.74
CA ARG A 404 -0.56 -14.34 11.82
C ARG A 404 0.79 -13.70 12.11
N GLU A 405 1.85 -14.31 11.61
CA GLU A 405 3.17 -13.71 11.50
C GLU A 405 3.20 -12.64 10.40
N ALA A 406 4.14 -11.69 10.50
CA ALA A 406 4.25 -10.57 9.56
C ALA A 406 4.53 -10.99 8.12
N GLY A 407 3.86 -10.38 7.15
CA GLY A 407 4.05 -10.64 5.71
C GLY A 407 2.91 -10.13 4.85
N CYS A 408 2.99 -10.34 3.54
CA CYS A 408 1.95 -9.95 2.60
C CYS A 408 0.72 -10.84 2.64
N SER A 409 0.85 -12.11 3.08
CA SER A 409 -0.26 -13.04 3.25
C SER A 409 -1.18 -13.10 2.02
N MET A 410 -2.49 -12.95 2.21
CA MET A 410 -3.50 -12.99 1.13
C MET A 410 -3.44 -11.79 0.17
N CYS A 411 -2.59 -10.79 0.38
CA CYS A 411 -2.55 -9.62 -0.52
C CYS A 411 -2.19 -10.01 -1.96
N LEU A 412 -1.24 -10.94 -2.15
CA LEU A 412 -0.85 -11.49 -3.44
C LEU A 412 -0.98 -13.02 -3.49
N ALA A 413 -1.14 -13.67 -2.33
CA ALA A 413 -1.32 -15.10 -2.19
C ALA A 413 -0.17 -15.95 -2.79
N MET A 414 1.07 -15.46 -2.72
CA MET A 414 2.29 -16.21 -3.06
C MET A 414 2.80 -17.08 -1.90
N ASN A 415 1.96 -17.35 -0.94
CA ASN A 415 2.18 -18.13 0.26
C ASN A 415 0.93 -18.99 0.53
N PRO A 416 0.90 -19.80 1.60
CA PRO A 416 -0.24 -20.69 1.86
C PRO A 416 -1.58 -20.01 2.19
N ASP A 417 -1.57 -18.69 2.49
CA ASP A 417 -2.80 -17.93 2.77
C ASP A 417 -3.51 -17.57 1.47
N GLN A 418 -4.51 -18.37 1.10
CA GLN A 418 -5.24 -18.24 -0.16
C GLN A 418 -6.74 -18.45 0.04
N LEU A 419 -7.54 -17.94 -0.90
CA LEU A 419 -8.94 -18.32 -1.06
C LEU A 419 -9.05 -19.70 -1.69
N SER A 420 -10.14 -20.39 -1.41
CA SER A 420 -10.47 -21.67 -1.99
C SER A 420 -11.81 -21.59 -2.75
N GLY A 421 -11.86 -22.16 -3.95
CA GLY A 421 -13.07 -22.20 -4.77
C GLY A 421 -13.71 -20.80 -4.91
N ASN A 422 -15.00 -20.71 -4.64
CA ASN A 422 -15.82 -19.49 -4.81
C ASN A 422 -15.91 -18.63 -3.53
N GLU A 423 -14.98 -18.77 -2.58
CA GLU A 423 -15.00 -17.94 -1.37
C GLU A 423 -15.05 -16.44 -1.68
N ILE A 424 -15.79 -15.70 -0.88
CA ILE A 424 -15.84 -14.24 -0.89
C ILE A 424 -15.04 -13.72 0.28
N SER A 425 -14.06 -12.85 0.01
CA SER A 425 -13.22 -12.19 0.99
C SER A 425 -13.60 -10.73 1.19
N ALA A 426 -13.86 -10.32 2.44
CA ALA A 426 -13.78 -8.93 2.85
C ALA A 426 -12.32 -8.61 3.20
N SER A 427 -11.70 -7.68 2.48
CA SER A 427 -10.25 -7.53 2.48
C SER A 427 -9.79 -6.08 2.59
N THR A 428 -8.78 -5.84 3.40
CA THR A 428 -8.09 -4.55 3.49
C THR A 428 -6.91 -4.43 2.52
N SER A 429 -6.71 -5.41 1.62
CA SER A 429 -5.70 -5.33 0.56
C SER A 429 -6.02 -4.21 -0.46
N ASN A 430 -5.21 -4.07 -1.49
CA ASN A 430 -5.27 -2.96 -2.44
C ASN A 430 -5.86 -3.34 -3.80
N ARG A 431 -5.90 -4.63 -4.15
CA ARG A 431 -6.37 -5.13 -5.46
C ARG A 431 -7.32 -6.29 -5.31
N ASN A 432 -8.29 -6.35 -6.25
CA ASN A 432 -9.36 -7.36 -6.26
C ASN A 432 -9.60 -7.97 -7.65
N PHE A 433 -8.61 -7.96 -8.55
CA PHE A 433 -8.76 -8.61 -9.84
C PHE A 433 -8.91 -10.13 -9.70
N LYS A 434 -9.43 -10.79 -10.72
CA LYS A 434 -9.67 -12.23 -10.76
C LYS A 434 -8.41 -13.02 -10.35
N GLY A 435 -8.55 -13.91 -9.37
CA GLY A 435 -7.46 -14.75 -8.87
C GLY A 435 -6.45 -14.05 -7.93
N ARG A 436 -6.64 -12.77 -7.60
CA ARG A 436 -5.67 -12.01 -6.78
C ARG A 436 -5.33 -12.68 -5.46
N GLN A 437 -6.31 -13.31 -4.81
CA GLN A 437 -6.12 -13.96 -3.52
C GLN A 437 -6.00 -15.51 -3.65
N GLY A 438 -5.45 -15.99 -4.78
CA GLY A 438 -5.08 -17.40 -5.02
C GLY A 438 -6.10 -18.18 -5.84
N SER A 439 -7.36 -18.22 -5.47
CA SER A 439 -8.38 -18.92 -6.23
C SER A 439 -8.81 -18.15 -7.49
N PRO A 440 -8.84 -18.76 -8.69
CA PRO A 440 -9.29 -18.10 -9.91
C PRO A 440 -10.79 -17.75 -9.90
N THR A 441 -11.57 -18.35 -9.02
CA THR A 441 -13.01 -18.09 -8.83
C THR A 441 -13.31 -17.40 -7.49
N GLY A 442 -12.29 -17.18 -6.67
CA GLY A 442 -12.39 -16.43 -5.42
C GLY A 442 -12.66 -14.94 -5.69
N ARG A 443 -13.50 -14.32 -4.88
CA ARG A 443 -14.00 -12.95 -5.05
C ARG A 443 -13.54 -12.09 -3.90
N THR A 444 -13.04 -10.88 -4.19
CA THR A 444 -12.48 -9.98 -3.18
C THR A 444 -13.23 -8.67 -3.16
N LEU A 445 -13.77 -8.32 -1.99
CA LEU A 445 -14.38 -7.04 -1.70
C LEU A 445 -13.39 -6.20 -0.88
N LEU A 446 -12.87 -5.11 -1.46
CA LEU A 446 -11.99 -4.19 -0.76
C LEU A 446 -12.82 -3.26 0.11
N MET A 447 -12.37 -3.07 1.35
CA MET A 447 -13.01 -2.18 2.32
C MET A 447 -12.02 -1.74 3.41
N SER A 448 -12.41 -0.80 4.24
CA SER A 448 -11.57 -0.34 5.36
C SER A 448 -11.39 -1.41 6.45
N PRO A 449 -10.35 -1.30 7.31
CA PRO A 449 -10.14 -2.23 8.43
C PRO A 449 -11.35 -2.36 9.37
N ALA A 450 -12.02 -1.27 9.65
CA ALA A 450 -13.23 -1.26 10.48
C ALA A 450 -14.39 -2.02 9.82
N MET A 451 -14.62 -1.78 8.51
CA MET A 451 -15.63 -2.50 7.74
C MET A 451 -15.33 -4.01 7.68
N ALA A 452 -14.06 -4.38 7.44
CA ALA A 452 -13.63 -5.78 7.42
C ALA A 452 -13.81 -6.45 8.80
N ALA A 453 -13.48 -5.74 9.88
CA ALA A 453 -13.66 -6.22 11.25
C ALA A 453 -15.14 -6.51 11.57
N ILE A 454 -16.06 -5.61 11.21
CA ILE A 454 -17.49 -5.84 11.38
C ILE A 454 -17.98 -6.96 10.45
N ALA A 455 -17.51 -7.02 9.22
CA ALA A 455 -17.88 -8.11 8.32
C ALA A 455 -17.47 -9.49 8.88
N ALA A 456 -16.37 -9.59 9.63
CA ALA A 456 -16.00 -10.82 10.34
C ALA A 456 -17.01 -11.20 11.42
N VAL A 457 -17.51 -10.23 12.17
CA VAL A 457 -18.47 -10.45 13.27
C VAL A 457 -19.87 -10.78 12.75
N GLU A 458 -20.32 -10.06 11.73
CA GLU A 458 -21.67 -10.20 11.17
C GLU A 458 -21.78 -11.31 10.09
N GLY A 459 -20.64 -11.80 9.57
CA GLY A 459 -20.60 -12.78 8.48
C GLY A 459 -21.00 -12.22 7.12
N LYS A 460 -21.13 -10.91 6.99
CA LYS A 460 -21.62 -10.21 5.80
C LYS A 460 -21.11 -8.77 5.75
N VAL A 461 -21.14 -8.16 4.57
CA VAL A 461 -20.90 -6.72 4.42
C VAL A 461 -21.94 -5.94 5.23
N THR A 462 -21.48 -5.03 6.08
CA THR A 462 -22.30 -4.25 7.00
C THR A 462 -21.77 -2.83 7.07
N ASP A 463 -22.66 -1.84 7.19
CA ASP A 463 -22.26 -0.45 7.38
C ASP A 463 -21.64 -0.26 8.79
N VAL A 464 -20.36 0.09 8.82
CA VAL A 464 -19.63 0.29 10.07
C VAL A 464 -20.25 1.40 10.94
N ARG A 465 -20.94 2.38 10.34
CA ARG A 465 -21.56 3.50 11.04
C ARG A 465 -22.68 3.04 12.01
N GLU A 466 -23.30 1.90 11.76
CA GLU A 466 -24.30 1.30 12.65
C GLU A 466 -23.67 0.71 13.94
N HIS A 467 -22.32 0.54 13.96
CA HIS A 467 -21.57 -0.08 15.05
C HIS A 467 -20.63 0.87 15.79
N LEU A 468 -20.67 2.17 15.45
CA LEU A 468 -19.87 3.17 16.16
C LEU A 468 -20.35 3.25 17.63
N VAL A 469 -19.40 3.09 18.56
CA VAL A 469 -19.66 3.27 19.98
C VAL A 469 -19.58 4.78 20.28
N ASN A 470 -20.67 5.35 20.78
CA ASN A 470 -20.73 6.74 21.25
C ASN A 470 -19.85 6.97 22.49
#